data_6ce7274c981155e16bde305b7eb2bd3b
#
_entry.id   6ce7274c981155e16bde305b7eb2bd3b
#
_cell.length_a   1.000
_cell.length_b   1.000
_cell.length_c   1.000
_cell.angle_alpha   90.00
_cell.angle_beta   90.00
_cell.angle_gamma   90.00
#
_symmetry.space_group_name_H-M   'P 1'
#
loop_
_entity.id
_entity.type
_entity.pdbx_description
1 polymer ?
#
loop_
_entity_poly.entity_id
_entity_poly.type
_entity_poly.pdbx_seq_one_letter_code
_entity_poly.pdbx_strand_id
1 'polypeptide(L)'
;EQGAQPDPDAHGKKADTVTVYEGCMPIEIMAARGADTMRFGPLRPVGLIDPRTGHRPWANVQLRAENKERTLYNIVGFQTNLKWGEQKRVFSMIPGLENAEFVRYGVMHRNTFLDAPRVLSTGLYLKEHPNVFFAGQITGFEGYMESAACGLLAARSLYARLEGKELPAPPIDTMCGALIQYLTTAVSYTHLRAHETA
;
A
#
# COMPACT_ATOMS: atom_id res chain seq x y z
N GLU A 1 29.96 -3.09 5.70
CA GLU A 1 28.55 -2.89 5.29
C GLU A 1 28.02 -4.16 4.63
N GLN A 2 27.63 -5.12 5.44
CA GLN A 2 26.92 -6.30 4.93
C GLN A 2 25.43 -5.94 5.01
N GLY A 3 24.87 -5.50 3.87
CA GLY A 3 23.45 -5.22 3.75
C GLY A 3 22.64 -6.47 4.09
N ALA A 4 21.62 -6.29 4.92
CA ALA A 4 20.65 -7.34 5.22
C ALA A 4 20.01 -7.80 3.89
N GLN A 5 20.04 -9.11 3.62
CA GLN A 5 19.44 -9.64 2.40
C GLN A 5 17.94 -9.79 2.56
N PRO A 6 17.15 -9.38 1.54
CA PRO A 6 15.70 -9.60 1.51
C PRO A 6 15.37 -11.10 1.62
N ASP A 7 14.23 -11.39 2.23
CA ASP A 7 13.71 -12.76 2.26
C ASP A 7 13.09 -13.11 0.90
N PRO A 8 13.71 -14.01 0.11
CA PRO A 8 13.19 -14.38 -1.20
C PRO A 8 11.85 -15.13 -1.12
N ASP A 9 11.57 -15.74 0.04
CA ASP A 9 10.35 -16.55 0.24
C ASP A 9 9.20 -15.74 0.84
N ALA A 10 9.46 -14.54 1.37
CA ALA A 10 8.41 -13.71 1.94
C ALA A 10 7.29 -13.41 0.93
N HIS A 11 7.61 -13.40 -0.37
CA HIS A 11 6.65 -13.16 -1.45
C HIS A 11 6.91 -13.97 -2.73
N GLY A 12 7.81 -14.95 -2.70
CA GLY A 12 8.11 -15.79 -3.87
C GLY A 12 8.76 -15.06 -5.05
N LYS A 13 9.29 -13.85 -4.86
CA LYS A 13 10.01 -13.09 -5.91
C LYS A 13 11.28 -12.47 -5.34
N LYS A 14 12.33 -12.41 -6.18
CA LYS A 14 13.57 -11.70 -5.85
C LYS A 14 13.24 -10.20 -5.67
N ALA A 15 13.89 -9.56 -4.69
CA ALA A 15 13.69 -8.13 -4.37
C ALA A 15 13.85 -7.21 -5.59
N ASP A 16 14.72 -7.57 -6.52
CA ASP A 16 15.06 -6.80 -7.72
C ASP A 16 13.92 -6.75 -8.77
N THR A 17 12.90 -7.62 -8.63
CA THR A 17 11.77 -7.71 -9.59
C THR A 17 10.46 -7.17 -9.03
N VAL A 18 10.46 -6.75 -7.76
CA VAL A 18 9.24 -6.21 -7.13
C VAL A 18 9.08 -4.75 -7.51
N THR A 19 8.12 -4.47 -8.37
CA THR A 19 7.68 -3.11 -8.63
C THR A 19 6.69 -2.72 -7.53
N VAL A 20 7.05 -1.73 -6.72
CA VAL A 20 6.22 -1.23 -5.62
C VAL A 20 5.96 0.26 -5.80
N TYR A 21 4.82 0.72 -5.30
CA TYR A 21 4.54 2.15 -5.22
C TYR A 21 5.56 2.81 -4.30
N GLU A 22 6.11 3.98 -4.67
CA GLU A 22 7.20 4.61 -3.91
C GLU A 22 6.88 4.85 -2.44
N GLY A 23 5.63 5.20 -2.11
CA GLY A 23 5.17 5.36 -0.73
C GLY A 23 5.11 4.06 0.08
N CYS A 24 5.15 2.89 -0.59
CA CYS A 24 5.11 1.56 0.02
C CYS A 24 6.40 0.76 -0.23
N MET A 25 7.48 1.43 -0.66
CA MET A 25 8.74 0.76 -0.96
C MET A 25 9.38 0.19 0.32
N PRO A 26 9.87 -1.07 0.28
CA PRO A 26 10.62 -1.63 1.38
C PRO A 26 11.84 -0.80 1.73
N ILE A 27 12.11 -0.65 3.04
CA ILE A 27 13.19 0.22 3.55
C ILE A 27 14.57 -0.22 3.02
N GLU A 28 14.79 -1.52 2.89
CA GLU A 28 16.03 -2.09 2.35
C GLU A 28 16.22 -1.78 0.86
N ILE A 29 15.13 -1.69 0.10
CA ILE A 29 15.19 -1.32 -1.33
C ILE A 29 15.49 0.17 -1.47
N MET A 30 14.91 1.03 -0.61
CA MET A 30 15.29 2.43 -0.55
C MET A 30 16.77 2.61 -0.19
N ALA A 31 17.25 1.85 0.79
CA ALA A 31 18.65 1.88 1.21
C ALA A 31 19.60 1.46 0.07
N ALA A 32 19.22 0.46 -0.73
CA ALA A 32 20.00 -0.01 -1.86
C ALA A 32 20.11 1.03 -3.00
N ARG A 33 19.17 1.97 -3.10
CA ARG A 33 19.22 3.10 -4.07
C ARG A 33 20.27 4.15 -3.69
N GLY A 34 20.72 4.17 -2.45
CA GLY A 34 21.74 5.07 -1.94
C GLY A 34 21.52 5.41 -0.47
N ALA A 35 22.62 5.68 0.24
CA ALA A 35 22.61 5.96 1.68
C ALA A 35 21.70 7.16 2.07
N ASP A 36 21.58 8.14 1.19
CA ASP A 36 20.77 9.32 1.44
C ASP A 36 19.28 9.16 1.07
N THR A 37 18.90 8.11 0.33
CA THR A 37 17.52 7.96 -0.19
C THR A 37 16.49 8.00 0.92
N MET A 38 16.73 7.33 2.04
CA MET A 38 15.79 7.23 3.15
C MET A 38 15.48 8.59 3.82
N ARG A 39 16.45 9.51 3.84
CA ARG A 39 16.27 10.84 4.45
C ARG A 39 15.41 11.80 3.61
N PHE A 40 15.16 11.47 2.36
CA PHE A 40 14.21 12.18 1.49
C PHE A 40 12.81 11.53 1.48
N GLY A 41 12.68 10.34 2.05
CA GLY A 41 11.45 9.57 2.20
C GLY A 41 10.98 9.48 3.66
N PRO A 42 10.81 8.26 4.20
CA PRO A 42 10.18 8.03 5.50
C PRO A 42 10.97 8.59 6.69
N LEU A 43 12.28 8.77 6.55
CA LEU A 43 13.14 9.29 7.62
C LEU A 43 13.44 10.78 7.47
N ARG A 44 12.60 11.52 6.76
CA ARG A 44 12.80 12.93 6.45
C ARG A 44 12.80 13.80 7.71
N PRO A 45 13.89 14.55 8.00
CA PRO A 45 14.03 15.34 9.24
C PRO A 45 13.49 16.78 9.11
N VAL A 46 12.51 17.03 8.24
CA VAL A 46 12.02 18.40 7.98
C VAL A 46 11.30 18.97 9.18
N GLY A 47 11.63 20.19 9.55
CA GLY A 47 11.04 20.90 10.68
C GLY A 47 11.57 20.46 12.05
N LEU A 48 12.53 19.52 12.09
CA LEU A 48 13.12 19.03 13.33
C LEU A 48 14.49 19.65 13.58
N ILE A 49 14.75 19.95 14.83
CA ILE A 49 16.07 20.39 15.34
C ILE A 49 16.44 19.46 16.49
N ASP A 50 17.63 18.85 16.41
CA ASP A 50 18.17 18.06 17.51
C ASP A 50 18.56 19.03 18.66
N PRO A 51 17.93 18.93 19.84
CA PRO A 51 18.18 19.83 20.94
C PRO A 51 19.63 19.76 21.50
N ARG A 52 20.32 18.64 21.22
CA ARG A 52 21.72 18.45 21.66
C ARG A 52 22.72 19.20 20.79
N THR A 53 22.42 19.35 19.51
CA THR A 53 23.33 19.93 18.53
C THR A 53 22.90 21.33 18.04
N GLY A 54 21.60 21.65 18.19
CA GLY A 54 20.97 22.84 17.62
C GLY A 54 20.82 22.82 16.11
N HIS A 55 21.10 21.68 15.46
CA HIS A 55 21.04 21.51 14.02
C HIS A 55 19.98 20.48 13.62
N ARG A 56 19.61 20.51 12.35
CA ARG A 56 18.73 19.47 11.78
C ARG A 56 19.45 18.12 11.82
N PRO A 57 18.81 17.06 12.35
CA PRO A 57 19.40 15.73 12.32
C PRO A 57 19.54 15.22 10.85
N TRP A 58 20.44 14.28 10.65
CA TRP A 58 20.63 13.66 9.34
C TRP A 58 19.37 12.91 8.88
N ALA A 59 18.73 12.18 9.77
CA ALA A 59 17.49 11.44 9.54
C ALA A 59 16.67 11.44 10.83
N ASN A 60 15.38 11.13 10.71
CA ASN A 60 14.45 10.99 11.84
C ASN A 60 13.65 9.70 11.72
N VAL A 61 13.63 8.93 12.80
CA VAL A 61 12.73 7.77 12.92
C VAL A 61 11.52 8.17 13.74
N GLN A 62 10.35 8.10 13.14
CA GLN A 62 9.10 8.42 13.82
C GLN A 62 8.54 7.18 14.53
N LEU A 63 8.31 7.30 15.82
CA LEU A 63 7.59 6.31 16.62
C LEU A 63 6.18 6.82 16.89
N ARG A 64 5.16 6.08 16.49
CA ARG A 64 3.77 6.39 16.75
C ARG A 64 3.22 5.43 17.81
N ALA A 65 2.68 5.99 18.90
CA ALA A 65 2.04 5.18 19.93
C ALA A 65 0.80 4.45 19.38
N GLU A 66 0.71 3.15 19.63
CA GLU A 66 -0.40 2.29 19.20
C GLU A 66 -1.46 2.12 20.30
N ASN A 67 -1.13 2.49 21.54
CA ASN A 67 -2.06 2.42 22.67
C ASN A 67 -2.01 3.70 23.51
N LYS A 68 -3.03 3.90 24.33
CA LYS A 68 -3.17 5.10 25.20
C LYS A 68 -2.07 5.16 26.27
N GLU A 69 -1.65 4.02 26.76
CA GLU A 69 -0.63 3.84 27.80
C GLU A 69 0.78 4.12 27.28
N ARG A 70 0.95 4.27 25.94
CA ARG A 70 2.24 4.53 25.26
C ARG A 70 3.30 3.48 25.58
N THR A 71 2.89 2.23 25.70
CA THR A 71 3.79 1.10 25.92
C THR A 71 4.13 0.35 24.64
N LEU A 72 3.34 0.57 23.56
CA LEU A 72 3.54 0.01 22.22
C LEU A 72 3.69 1.13 21.20
N TYR A 73 4.68 0.97 20.33
CA TYR A 73 4.98 1.94 19.28
C TYR A 73 5.14 1.26 17.93
N ASN A 74 4.66 1.91 16.91
CA ASN A 74 4.90 1.55 15.52
C ASN A 74 6.07 2.38 14.98
N ILE A 75 7.02 1.75 14.31
CA ILE A 75 8.09 2.43 13.57
C ILE A 75 7.52 2.81 12.22
N VAL A 76 7.24 4.10 12.02
CA VAL A 76 6.55 4.60 10.83
C VAL A 76 7.47 4.54 9.60
N GLY A 77 6.95 4.00 8.49
CA GLY A 77 7.66 3.96 7.20
C GLY A 77 8.67 2.81 7.06
N PHE A 78 8.66 1.85 7.97
CA PHE A 78 9.54 0.68 7.94
C PHE A 78 8.84 -0.55 7.37
N GLN A 79 8.26 -0.43 6.19
CA GLN A 79 7.84 -1.60 5.43
C GLN A 79 9.07 -2.37 4.94
N THR A 80 9.03 -3.69 5.01
CA THR A 80 10.23 -4.49 4.77
C THR A 80 9.91 -5.92 4.35
N ASN A 81 10.76 -6.49 3.49
CA ASN A 81 10.80 -7.91 3.16
C ASN A 81 11.89 -8.66 3.94
N LEU A 82 12.57 -7.99 4.86
CA LEU A 82 13.60 -8.64 5.67
C LEU A 82 13.01 -9.78 6.51
N LYS A 83 13.76 -10.86 6.66
CA LYS A 83 13.42 -11.94 7.61
C LYS A 83 13.36 -11.41 9.04
N TRP A 84 12.54 -12.01 9.88
CA TRP A 84 12.33 -11.53 11.25
C TRP A 84 13.61 -11.35 12.06
N GLY A 85 14.54 -12.32 11.96
CA GLY A 85 15.84 -12.20 12.62
C GLY A 85 16.66 -11.00 12.12
N GLU A 86 16.61 -10.72 10.82
CA GLU A 86 17.26 -9.56 10.23
C GLU A 86 16.59 -8.25 10.62
N GLN A 87 15.26 -8.21 10.69
CA GLN A 87 14.55 -7.03 11.18
C GLN A 87 15.00 -6.69 12.60
N LYS A 88 15.05 -7.67 13.50
CA LYS A 88 15.54 -7.46 14.86
C LYS A 88 16.97 -6.93 14.86
N ARG A 89 17.87 -7.59 14.12
CA ARG A 89 19.29 -7.20 14.03
C ARG A 89 19.46 -5.76 13.52
N VAL A 90 18.82 -5.45 12.39
CA VAL A 90 18.99 -4.15 11.71
C VAL A 90 18.31 -3.03 12.48
N PHE A 91 17.08 -3.23 12.95
CA PHE A 91 16.33 -2.15 13.61
C PHE A 91 16.83 -1.88 15.04
N SER A 92 17.45 -2.86 15.70
CA SER A 92 18.16 -2.62 16.96
C SER A 92 19.45 -1.81 16.80
N MET A 93 19.93 -1.56 15.58
CA MET A 93 21.04 -0.64 15.34
C MET A 93 20.61 0.84 15.37
N ILE A 94 19.31 1.11 15.35
CA ILE A 94 18.78 2.48 15.42
C ILE A 94 18.98 3.01 16.82
N PRO A 95 19.63 4.19 17.01
CA PRO A 95 19.82 4.80 18.31
C PRO A 95 18.50 4.97 19.08
N GLY A 96 18.45 4.40 20.29
CA GLY A 96 17.25 4.35 21.14
C GLY A 96 16.40 3.09 20.98
N LEU A 97 16.71 2.20 20.02
CA LEU A 97 16.02 0.92 19.83
C LEU A 97 16.91 -0.29 20.11
N GLU A 98 18.07 -0.11 20.69
CA GLU A 98 19.06 -1.16 20.97
C GLU A 98 18.48 -2.29 21.84
N ASN A 99 17.61 -1.93 22.77
CA ASN A 99 16.95 -2.86 23.70
C ASN A 99 15.44 -2.99 23.45
N ALA A 100 14.98 -2.59 22.25
CA ALA A 100 13.55 -2.69 21.92
C ALA A 100 13.09 -4.14 21.86
N GLU A 101 11.92 -4.42 22.44
CA GLU A 101 11.23 -5.68 22.30
C GLU A 101 10.29 -5.61 21.09
N PHE A 102 10.53 -6.42 20.06
CA PHE A 102 9.69 -6.48 18.88
C PHE A 102 8.55 -7.46 19.10
N VAL A 103 7.38 -6.96 19.45
CA VAL A 103 6.17 -7.77 19.65
C VAL A 103 5.53 -8.21 18.34
N ARG A 104 5.81 -7.50 17.24
CA ARG A 104 5.38 -7.84 15.90
C ARG A 104 6.41 -7.36 14.87
N TYR A 105 6.71 -8.21 13.91
CA TYR A 105 7.59 -7.90 12.80
C TYR A 105 6.81 -7.33 11.60
N GLY A 106 7.46 -6.46 10.85
CA GLY A 106 6.93 -5.91 9.61
C GLY A 106 6.79 -7.00 8.54
N VAL A 107 5.76 -6.84 7.74
CA VAL A 107 5.55 -7.60 6.50
C VAL A 107 5.12 -6.63 5.40
N MET A 108 5.46 -6.94 4.15
CA MET A 108 4.92 -6.18 3.03
C MET A 108 3.45 -6.50 2.85
N HIS A 109 2.65 -5.46 2.65
CA HIS A 109 1.27 -5.65 2.27
C HIS A 109 1.20 -6.21 0.84
N ARG A 110 0.33 -7.20 0.67
CA ARG A 110 -0.09 -7.68 -0.65
C ARG A 110 -1.56 -7.35 -0.80
N ASN A 111 -1.86 -6.52 -1.78
CA ASN A 111 -3.23 -6.28 -2.18
C ASN A 111 -3.56 -7.26 -3.31
N THR A 112 -4.60 -8.06 -3.11
CA THR A 112 -5.16 -8.90 -4.15
C THR A 112 -6.32 -8.15 -4.78
N PHE A 113 -6.34 -8.06 -6.09
CA PHE A 113 -7.43 -7.44 -6.84
C PHE A 113 -7.72 -8.22 -8.14
N LEU A 114 -8.91 -8.00 -8.65
CA LEU A 114 -9.37 -8.61 -9.89
C LEU A 114 -8.80 -7.86 -11.10
N ASP A 115 -8.62 -8.56 -12.20
CA ASP A 115 -8.46 -7.93 -13.52
C ASP A 115 -9.83 -7.35 -13.96
N ALA A 116 -10.21 -6.24 -13.31
CA ALA A 116 -11.52 -5.64 -13.42
C ALA A 116 -11.91 -5.30 -14.86
N PRO A 117 -11.04 -4.73 -15.72
CA PRO A 117 -11.38 -4.47 -17.11
C PRO A 117 -11.85 -5.71 -17.87
N ARG A 118 -11.28 -6.86 -17.53
CA ARG A 118 -11.60 -8.13 -18.18
C ARG A 118 -12.85 -8.76 -17.60
N VAL A 119 -13.00 -8.78 -16.27
CA VAL A 119 -14.01 -9.61 -15.62
C VAL A 119 -15.22 -8.85 -15.10
N LEU A 120 -15.12 -7.54 -14.81
CA LEU A 120 -16.22 -6.75 -14.27
C LEU A 120 -16.95 -5.95 -15.34
N SER A 121 -18.26 -5.83 -15.15
CA SER A 121 -19.11 -4.88 -15.87
C SER A 121 -19.05 -3.49 -15.22
N THR A 122 -19.60 -2.48 -15.89
CA THR A 122 -19.77 -1.13 -15.32
C THR A 122 -20.70 -1.11 -14.10
N GLY A 123 -21.52 -2.14 -13.90
CA GLY A 123 -22.34 -2.35 -12.70
C GLY A 123 -21.61 -3.07 -11.57
N LEU A 124 -20.30 -3.34 -11.70
CA LEU A 124 -19.45 -3.99 -10.70
C LEU A 124 -19.85 -5.45 -10.38
N TYR A 125 -20.50 -6.12 -11.33
CA TYR A 125 -20.74 -7.54 -11.27
C TYR A 125 -19.88 -8.29 -12.29
N LEU A 126 -19.65 -9.58 -12.05
CA LEU A 126 -18.93 -10.43 -13.00
C LEU A 126 -19.73 -10.58 -14.31
N LYS A 127 -19.06 -10.38 -15.44
CA LYS A 127 -19.66 -10.55 -16.77
C LYS A 127 -20.20 -11.95 -16.98
N GLU A 128 -19.48 -12.98 -16.53
CA GLU A 128 -19.86 -14.40 -16.66
C GLU A 128 -20.86 -14.86 -15.58
N HIS A 129 -20.86 -14.19 -14.42
CA HIS A 129 -21.75 -14.50 -13.30
C HIS A 129 -22.44 -13.24 -12.78
N PRO A 130 -23.48 -12.74 -13.47
CA PRO A 130 -24.10 -11.45 -13.18
C PRO A 130 -24.75 -11.31 -11.80
N ASN A 131 -24.85 -12.36 -11.04
CA ASN A 131 -25.35 -12.35 -9.65
C ASN A 131 -24.24 -12.16 -8.61
N VAL A 132 -22.97 -12.10 -9.03
CA VAL A 132 -21.82 -11.92 -8.16
C VAL A 132 -21.27 -10.52 -8.34
N PHE A 133 -21.29 -9.73 -7.28
CA PHE A 133 -20.85 -8.35 -7.24
C PHE A 133 -19.56 -8.21 -6.45
N PHE A 134 -18.74 -7.26 -6.85
CA PHE A 134 -17.50 -6.91 -6.15
C PHE A 134 -17.48 -5.42 -5.84
N ALA A 135 -16.91 -5.08 -4.68
CA ALA A 135 -16.82 -3.70 -4.23
C ALA A 135 -15.56 -3.47 -3.40
N GLY A 136 -15.06 -2.23 -3.43
CA GLY A 136 -13.91 -1.80 -2.65
C GLY A 136 -12.58 -2.22 -3.25
N GLN A 137 -11.57 -2.35 -2.42
CA GLN A 137 -10.18 -2.55 -2.83
C GLN A 137 -9.96 -3.76 -3.76
N ILE A 138 -10.72 -4.84 -3.58
CA ILE A 138 -10.61 -6.03 -4.42
C ILE A 138 -10.92 -5.75 -5.91
N THR A 139 -11.62 -4.68 -6.21
CA THR A 139 -11.90 -4.26 -7.59
C THR A 139 -10.73 -3.53 -8.26
N GLY A 140 -9.70 -3.14 -7.49
CA GLY A 140 -8.51 -2.43 -7.97
C GLY A 140 -8.34 -1.01 -7.44
N PHE A 141 -9.20 -0.56 -6.52
CA PHE A 141 -9.06 0.75 -5.88
C PHE A 141 -8.24 0.67 -4.58
N GLU A 142 -7.31 1.58 -4.40
CA GLU A 142 -6.51 1.66 -3.16
C GLU A 142 -7.03 2.73 -2.19
N GLY A 143 -7.68 3.78 -2.68
CA GLY A 143 -8.18 4.87 -1.86
C GLY A 143 -9.40 4.47 -1.01
N TYR A 144 -9.50 4.98 0.21
CA TYR A 144 -10.65 4.72 1.09
C TYR A 144 -11.95 5.30 0.53
N MET A 145 -11.88 6.52 -0.01
CA MET A 145 -13.06 7.19 -0.59
C MET A 145 -13.52 6.48 -1.86
N GLU A 146 -12.59 6.08 -2.71
CA GLU A 146 -12.84 5.31 -3.93
C GLU A 146 -13.47 3.95 -3.60
N SER A 147 -12.95 3.27 -2.59
CA SER A 147 -13.49 1.99 -2.13
C SER A 147 -14.90 2.12 -1.56
N ALA A 148 -15.18 3.19 -0.80
CA ALA A 148 -16.52 3.47 -0.27
C ALA A 148 -17.51 3.83 -1.40
N ALA A 149 -17.10 4.68 -2.34
CA ALA A 149 -17.90 5.02 -3.51
C ALA A 149 -18.21 3.79 -4.37
N CYS A 150 -17.22 2.93 -4.58
CA CYS A 150 -17.37 1.64 -5.26
C CYS A 150 -18.43 0.77 -4.57
N GLY A 151 -18.40 0.69 -3.23
CA GLY A 151 -19.41 -0.04 -2.46
C GLY A 151 -20.82 0.47 -2.67
N LEU A 152 -21.00 1.80 -2.65
CA LEU A 152 -22.29 2.44 -2.90
C LEU A 152 -22.79 2.17 -4.33
N LEU A 153 -21.91 2.25 -5.32
CA LEU A 153 -22.26 2.00 -6.72
C LEU A 153 -22.66 0.54 -6.95
N ALA A 154 -21.92 -0.41 -6.36
CA ALA A 154 -22.25 -1.82 -6.43
C ALA A 154 -23.60 -2.12 -5.77
N ALA A 155 -23.89 -1.53 -4.61
CA ALA A 155 -25.19 -1.70 -3.92
C ALA A 155 -26.36 -1.14 -4.75
N ARG A 156 -26.19 0.04 -5.36
CA ARG A 156 -27.21 0.64 -6.26
C ARG A 156 -27.43 -0.24 -7.49
N SER A 157 -26.38 -0.76 -8.07
CA SER A 157 -26.47 -1.67 -9.22
C SER A 157 -27.17 -2.96 -8.85
N LEU A 158 -26.84 -3.57 -7.72
CA LEU A 158 -27.51 -4.75 -7.19
C LEU A 158 -29.00 -4.49 -6.94
N TYR A 159 -29.34 -3.37 -6.27
CA TYR A 159 -30.73 -3.01 -6.01
C TYR A 159 -31.54 -2.86 -7.30
N ALA A 160 -31.03 -2.11 -8.27
CA ALA A 160 -31.71 -1.94 -9.56
C ALA A 160 -31.96 -3.31 -10.24
N ARG A 161 -30.98 -4.18 -10.18
CA ARG A 161 -31.12 -5.53 -10.76
C ARG A 161 -32.17 -6.39 -10.04
N LEU A 162 -32.26 -6.30 -8.72
CA LEU A 162 -33.32 -6.98 -7.95
C LEU A 162 -34.73 -6.46 -8.32
N GLU A 163 -34.83 -5.18 -8.67
CA GLU A 163 -36.06 -4.55 -9.16
C GLU A 163 -36.33 -4.81 -10.65
N GLY A 164 -35.49 -5.59 -11.33
CA GLY A 164 -35.60 -5.85 -12.77
C GLY A 164 -35.32 -4.60 -13.64
N LYS A 165 -34.57 -3.63 -13.11
CA LYS A 165 -34.18 -2.40 -13.79
C LYS A 165 -32.72 -2.43 -14.15
N GLU A 166 -32.36 -1.80 -15.26
CA GLU A 166 -30.95 -1.47 -15.56
C GLU A 166 -30.63 -0.10 -14.97
N LEU A 167 -29.55 -0.04 -14.19
CA LEU A 167 -29.00 1.22 -13.74
C LEU A 167 -27.91 1.65 -14.73
N PRO A 168 -28.07 2.79 -15.42
CA PRO A 168 -27.01 3.29 -16.28
C PRO A 168 -25.77 3.63 -15.45
N ALA A 169 -24.58 3.43 -16.06
CA ALA A 169 -23.35 3.86 -15.45
C ALA A 169 -23.41 5.37 -15.14
N PRO A 170 -22.78 5.83 -14.05
CA PRO A 170 -22.71 7.26 -13.75
C PRO A 170 -22.09 8.02 -14.93
N PRO A 171 -22.52 9.26 -15.22
CA PRO A 171 -21.95 10.07 -16.29
C PRO A 171 -20.43 10.23 -16.13
N ILE A 172 -19.70 10.17 -17.24
CA ILE A 172 -18.22 10.17 -17.25
C ILE A 172 -17.62 11.45 -16.69
N ASP A 173 -18.31 12.56 -16.77
CA ASP A 173 -17.92 13.86 -16.24
C ASP A 173 -18.10 13.97 -14.71
N THR A 174 -18.60 12.91 -14.06
CA THR A 174 -18.63 12.78 -12.62
C THR A 174 -17.44 11.98 -12.09
N MET A 175 -17.03 12.23 -10.84
CA MET A 175 -15.97 11.41 -10.22
C MET A 175 -16.32 9.92 -10.20
N CYS A 176 -17.57 9.57 -9.90
CA CYS A 176 -18.03 8.18 -9.91
C CYS A 176 -18.00 7.57 -11.31
N GLY A 177 -18.38 8.32 -12.34
CA GLY A 177 -18.34 7.85 -13.72
C GLY A 177 -16.89 7.64 -14.22
N ALA A 178 -16.03 8.61 -13.95
CA ALA A 178 -14.60 8.51 -14.26
C ALA A 178 -13.96 7.30 -13.53
N LEU A 179 -14.32 7.07 -12.27
CA LEU A 179 -13.86 5.96 -11.46
C LEU A 179 -14.26 4.59 -12.06
N ILE A 180 -15.53 4.43 -12.44
CA ILE A 180 -16.03 3.21 -13.07
C ILE A 180 -15.39 3.00 -14.44
N GLN A 181 -15.26 4.06 -15.24
CA GLN A 181 -14.59 3.95 -16.53
C GLN A 181 -13.12 3.52 -16.38
N TYR A 182 -12.38 4.15 -15.46
CA TYR A 182 -11.01 3.76 -15.16
C TYR A 182 -10.92 2.27 -14.81
N LEU A 183 -11.83 1.80 -13.96
CA LEU A 183 -11.83 0.41 -13.48
C LEU A 183 -12.17 -0.60 -14.56
N THR A 184 -13.10 -0.28 -15.45
CA THR A 184 -13.68 -1.25 -16.41
C THR A 184 -13.14 -1.13 -17.83
N THR A 185 -12.29 -0.13 -18.09
CA THR A 185 -11.65 0.07 -19.39
C THR A 185 -10.25 -0.51 -19.37
N ALA A 186 -9.93 -1.37 -20.33
CA ALA A 186 -8.55 -1.82 -20.55
C ALA A 186 -7.70 -0.63 -20.99
N VAL A 187 -6.90 -0.09 -20.09
CA VAL A 187 -5.89 0.93 -20.40
C VAL A 187 -4.63 0.21 -20.85
N SER A 188 -4.01 0.70 -21.93
CA SER A 188 -2.67 0.24 -22.32
C SER A 188 -1.66 0.71 -21.27
N TYR A 189 -1.35 -0.17 -20.33
CA TYR A 189 -0.56 0.10 -19.14
C TYR A 189 0.93 0.28 -19.46
N THR A 190 1.34 1.39 -19.99
CA THR A 190 2.76 1.77 -19.98
C THR A 190 3.16 2.54 -18.73
N HIS A 191 2.21 3.13 -17.98
CA HIS A 191 2.51 4.01 -16.85
C HIS A 191 1.94 3.58 -15.48
N LEU A 192 1.08 2.55 -15.40
CA LEU A 192 0.39 2.18 -14.16
C LEU A 192 0.74 0.77 -13.64
N ARG A 193 1.77 0.12 -14.16
CA ARG A 193 2.24 -1.19 -13.71
C ARG A 193 2.95 -1.21 -12.35
N ALA A 194 2.83 -0.16 -11.57
CA ALA A 194 3.43 -0.14 -10.24
C ALA A 194 2.78 -1.13 -9.25
N HIS A 195 1.61 -1.70 -9.59
CA HIS A 195 0.80 -2.49 -8.65
C HIS A 195 0.45 -3.91 -9.13
N GLU A 196 0.85 -4.30 -10.33
CA GLU A 196 0.67 -5.68 -10.75
C GLU A 196 1.78 -6.57 -10.19
N THR A 197 1.53 -7.14 -9.03
CA THR A 197 2.15 -8.41 -8.66
C THR A 197 1.16 -9.51 -9.04
N ALA A 198 1.31 -10.05 -10.23
CA ALA A 198 0.72 -11.33 -10.58
C ALA A 198 1.37 -12.44 -9.76
#